data_d62c2a978485186b9a88787eb123b69c
#
_entry.id   d62c2a978485186b9a88787eb123b69c
#
_cell.length_a   1.000
_cell.length_b   1.000
_cell.length_c   1.000
_cell.angle_alpha   90.00
_cell.angle_beta   90.00
_cell.angle_gamma   90.00
#
_symmetry.space_group_name_H-M   'P 1'
#
loop_
_entity.id
_entity.type
_entity.pdbx_description
1 polymer ?
#
loop_
_entity_poly.entity_id
_entity_poly.type
_entity_poly.pdbx_seq_one_letter_code
_entity_poly.pdbx_strand_id
1 'polypeptide(L)'
;YQCDWSSDVCSSDLIQIPDTLYREEMAKQGVTLPPLGEYGVGMIFLPKEHASRLACEQELERTVRLEGQVVLGWRDVPVDVKLPMSPTVQMTEPFIRQIFIGRGRDIMTTDALERKLYVIRKTASHAIQDLHLKHGKEYFVASMSARTIVYKGLLLANQVGAYYQDLQDPRTVSALALVHQRFSTNTFPAWELAHPYRMIAHNGEINRSEEHTS
;
A
#
# COMPACT_ATOMS: atom_id res chain seq x y z
N TYR A 1 -14.15 -4.31 31.13
CA TYR A 1 -13.68 -4.94 29.88
C TYR A 1 -12.20 -4.61 29.74
N GLN A 2 -11.33 -5.50 30.23
CA GLN A 2 -9.92 -5.48 29.89
C GLN A 2 -9.84 -5.92 28.42
N CYS A 3 -9.64 -4.99 27.52
CA CYS A 3 -9.13 -5.33 26.19
C CYS A 3 -7.72 -5.87 26.43
N ASP A 4 -7.59 -7.16 26.28
CA ASP A 4 -6.30 -7.83 26.23
C ASP A 4 -5.64 -7.40 24.92
N TRP A 5 -4.88 -6.30 24.98
CA TRP A 5 -4.06 -5.78 23.90
C TRP A 5 -2.81 -6.66 23.76
N SER A 6 -3.03 -7.97 23.68
CA SER A 6 -1.94 -8.87 23.35
C SER A 6 -1.45 -8.51 21.95
N SER A 7 -0.35 -7.94 21.93
CA SER A 7 0.76 -7.61 21.03
C SER A 7 0.75 -8.09 19.56
N ASP A 8 -0.31 -8.66 19.02
CA ASP A 8 -0.22 -9.47 17.80
C ASP A 8 -1.09 -8.97 16.63
N VAL A 9 -1.56 -7.72 16.66
CA VAL A 9 -2.52 -7.20 15.68
C VAL A 9 -1.85 -6.27 14.69
N CYS A 10 -0.75 -6.70 14.08
CA CYS A 10 -0.23 -6.04 12.88
C CYS A 10 0.72 -6.98 12.18
N SER A 11 0.39 -7.33 10.97
CA SER A 11 1.31 -8.09 10.14
C SER A 11 1.36 -7.54 8.73
N SER A 12 2.50 -7.73 8.10
CA SER A 12 2.71 -7.24 6.75
C SER A 12 3.90 -7.89 6.09
N ASP A 13 3.81 -7.99 4.77
CA ASP A 13 4.83 -8.54 3.90
C ASP A 13 5.22 -7.50 2.86
N LEU A 14 6.51 -7.13 2.82
CA LEU A 14 7.09 -6.45 1.67
C LEU A 14 7.78 -7.51 0.81
N ILE A 15 7.36 -7.60 -0.43
CA ILE A 15 7.92 -8.53 -1.43
C ILE A 15 8.33 -7.77 -2.70
N GLN A 16 9.07 -8.43 -3.57
CA GLN A 16 9.28 -7.93 -4.93
C GLN A 16 7.95 -7.92 -5.69
N ILE A 17 7.83 -7.04 -6.69
CA ILE A 17 6.65 -7.00 -7.56
C ILE A 17 6.46 -8.37 -8.22
N PRO A 18 5.32 -9.05 -8.00
CA PRO A 18 5.03 -10.34 -8.65
C PRO A 18 4.59 -10.10 -10.11
N ASP A 19 5.56 -9.84 -10.99
CA ASP A 19 5.34 -9.40 -12.37
C ASP A 19 4.45 -10.37 -13.15
N THR A 20 4.66 -11.68 -12.99
CA THR A 20 3.84 -12.70 -13.68
C THR A 20 2.37 -12.57 -13.31
N LEU A 21 2.06 -12.50 -12.02
CA LEU A 21 0.70 -12.31 -11.53
C LEU A 21 0.07 -11.04 -12.13
N TYR A 22 0.75 -9.90 -11.98
CA TYR A 22 0.18 -8.62 -12.39
C TYR A 22 0.03 -8.51 -13.90
N ARG A 23 0.94 -9.04 -14.66
CA ARG A 23 0.87 -9.05 -16.11
C ARG A 23 -0.35 -9.81 -16.61
N GLU A 24 -0.63 -10.97 -16.04
CA GLU A 24 -1.79 -11.78 -16.40
C GLU A 24 -3.11 -11.16 -15.91
N GLU A 25 -3.14 -10.63 -14.68
CA GLU A 25 -4.35 -9.98 -14.16
C GLU A 25 -4.70 -8.70 -14.94
N MET A 26 -3.71 -7.89 -15.29
CA MET A 26 -3.95 -6.68 -16.09
C MET A 26 -4.31 -7.00 -17.54
N ALA A 27 -3.77 -8.07 -18.11
CA ALA A 27 -4.15 -8.55 -19.44
C ALA A 27 -5.63 -8.92 -19.53
N LYS A 28 -6.25 -9.45 -18.46
CA LYS A 28 -7.69 -9.73 -18.39
C LYS A 28 -8.54 -8.46 -18.55
N GLN A 29 -7.97 -7.30 -18.21
CA GLN A 29 -8.60 -5.97 -18.36
C GLN A 29 -8.20 -5.28 -19.68
N GLY A 30 -7.48 -5.98 -20.57
CA GLY A 30 -7.00 -5.41 -21.84
C GLY A 30 -5.76 -4.50 -21.68
N VAL A 31 -5.10 -4.52 -20.53
CA VAL A 31 -3.91 -3.71 -20.26
C VAL A 31 -2.65 -4.55 -20.40
N THR A 32 -1.74 -4.13 -21.29
CA THR A 32 -0.42 -4.73 -21.44
C THR A 32 0.60 -3.96 -20.61
N LEU A 33 1.20 -4.61 -19.61
CA LEU A 33 2.24 -4.00 -18.79
C LEU A 33 3.57 -3.94 -19.55
N PRO A 34 4.33 -2.84 -19.45
CA PRO A 34 5.71 -2.75 -19.93
C PRO A 34 6.63 -3.77 -19.23
N PRO A 35 7.88 -3.93 -19.67
CA PRO A 35 8.86 -4.76 -18.95
C PRO A 35 9.02 -4.35 -17.47
N LEU A 36 9.35 -5.33 -16.62
CA LEU A 36 9.64 -5.08 -15.20
C LEU A 36 10.71 -4.00 -15.05
N GLY A 37 10.49 -3.04 -14.14
CA GLY A 37 11.35 -1.86 -13.97
C GLY A 37 10.97 -0.66 -14.85
N GLU A 38 10.06 -0.83 -15.82
CA GLU A 38 9.50 0.24 -16.64
C GLU A 38 8.09 0.66 -16.21
N TYR A 39 7.55 0.02 -15.20
CA TYR A 39 6.32 0.42 -14.52
C TYR A 39 6.48 0.29 -13.01
N GLY A 40 5.68 1.04 -12.28
CA GLY A 40 5.54 0.94 -10.85
C GLY A 40 4.14 0.53 -10.45
N VAL A 41 4.01 -0.02 -9.25
CA VAL A 41 2.72 -0.39 -8.64
C VAL A 41 2.56 0.36 -7.33
N GLY A 42 1.42 1.05 -7.19
CA GLY A 42 1.00 1.65 -5.93
C GLY A 42 -0.02 0.76 -5.23
N MET A 43 0.22 0.38 -3.96
CA MET A 43 -0.79 -0.21 -3.08
C MET A 43 -1.47 0.92 -2.33
N ILE A 44 -2.74 1.13 -2.59
CA ILE A 44 -3.49 2.31 -2.13
C ILE A 44 -4.64 1.88 -1.22
N PHE A 45 -4.68 2.45 -0.03
CA PHE A 45 -5.84 2.40 0.85
C PHE A 45 -6.74 3.58 0.52
N LEU A 46 -7.99 3.33 0.30
CA LEU A 46 -8.98 4.28 -0.20
C LEU A 46 -10.22 4.28 0.70
N PRO A 47 -10.98 5.39 0.72
CA PRO A 47 -12.28 5.43 1.38
C PRO A 47 -13.25 4.37 0.84
N LYS A 48 -14.02 3.74 1.75
CA LYS A 48 -15.13 2.86 1.34
C LYS A 48 -16.26 3.66 0.68
N GLU A 49 -16.43 4.92 1.05
CA GLU A 49 -17.43 5.82 0.46
C GLU A 49 -17.04 6.15 -0.99
N HIS A 50 -17.96 5.87 -1.92
CA HIS A 50 -17.69 5.86 -3.36
C HIS A 50 -17.26 7.24 -3.90
N ALA A 51 -17.92 8.32 -3.49
CA ALA A 51 -17.59 9.65 -4.03
C ALA A 51 -16.21 10.13 -3.57
N SER A 52 -15.88 9.97 -2.29
CA SER A 52 -14.54 10.28 -1.78
C SER A 52 -13.46 9.40 -2.42
N ARG A 53 -13.75 8.10 -2.62
CA ARG A 53 -12.84 7.18 -3.29
C ARG A 53 -12.54 7.64 -4.71
N LEU A 54 -13.58 7.92 -5.50
CA LEU A 54 -13.43 8.38 -6.88
C LEU A 54 -12.63 9.69 -6.97
N ALA A 55 -12.87 10.64 -6.06
CA ALA A 55 -12.12 11.88 -6.01
C ALA A 55 -10.63 11.64 -5.70
N CYS A 56 -10.30 10.73 -4.77
CA CYS A 56 -8.93 10.35 -4.47
C CYS A 56 -8.25 9.69 -5.69
N GLU A 57 -8.94 8.78 -6.38
CA GLU A 57 -8.42 8.12 -7.58
C GLU A 57 -8.13 9.13 -8.70
N GLN A 58 -9.08 10.03 -8.97
CA GLN A 58 -8.93 11.07 -9.99
C GLN A 58 -7.77 12.01 -9.70
N GLU A 59 -7.60 12.43 -8.44
CA GLU A 59 -6.52 13.32 -8.04
C GLU A 59 -5.15 12.62 -8.13
N LEU A 60 -5.07 11.33 -7.74
CA LEU A 60 -3.85 10.55 -7.92
C LEU A 60 -3.50 10.40 -9.40
N GLU A 61 -4.47 10.06 -10.25
CA GLU A 61 -4.25 9.97 -11.70
C GLU A 61 -3.83 11.32 -12.31
N ARG A 62 -4.47 12.42 -11.88
CA ARG A 62 -4.09 13.77 -12.30
C ARG A 62 -2.63 14.05 -11.96
N THR A 63 -2.22 13.72 -10.73
CA THR A 63 -0.84 13.90 -10.29
C THR A 63 0.14 13.05 -11.10
N VAL A 64 -0.20 11.77 -11.38
CA VAL A 64 0.63 10.90 -12.24
C VAL A 64 0.88 11.55 -13.60
N ARG A 65 -0.17 12.08 -14.24
CA ARG A 65 -0.08 12.73 -15.55
C ARG A 65 0.71 14.04 -15.50
N LEU A 66 0.51 14.85 -14.45
CA LEU A 66 1.26 16.10 -14.27
C LEU A 66 2.76 15.85 -14.07
N GLU A 67 3.11 14.74 -13.43
CA GLU A 67 4.50 14.31 -13.26
C GLU A 67 5.08 13.62 -14.51
N GLY A 68 4.36 13.65 -15.63
CA GLY A 68 4.80 13.13 -16.92
C GLY A 68 4.80 11.61 -17.02
N GLN A 69 4.10 10.91 -16.12
CA GLN A 69 3.99 9.47 -16.14
C GLN A 69 2.65 9.01 -16.73
N VAL A 70 2.51 7.71 -17.00
CA VAL A 70 1.35 7.12 -17.66
C VAL A 70 0.56 6.27 -16.68
N VAL A 71 -0.74 6.55 -16.52
CA VAL A 71 -1.65 5.65 -15.82
C VAL A 71 -1.98 4.47 -16.75
N LEU A 72 -1.54 3.27 -16.39
CA LEU A 72 -1.82 2.05 -17.15
C LEU A 72 -3.17 1.45 -16.77
N GLY A 73 -3.55 1.54 -15.51
CA GLY A 73 -4.83 1.05 -15.02
C GLY A 73 -4.88 0.84 -13.51
N TRP A 74 -6.02 0.35 -13.06
CA TRP A 74 -6.30 0.02 -11.67
C TRP A 74 -6.74 -1.44 -11.53
N ARG A 75 -6.42 -2.03 -10.40
CA ARG A 75 -6.88 -3.35 -10.01
C ARG A 75 -7.40 -3.31 -8.57
N ASP A 76 -8.58 -3.88 -8.34
CA ASP A 76 -9.03 -4.14 -6.98
C ASP A 76 -8.22 -5.31 -6.40
N VAL A 77 -7.70 -5.13 -5.20
CA VAL A 77 -6.92 -6.19 -4.55
C VAL A 77 -7.89 -7.25 -4.03
N PRO A 78 -7.73 -8.53 -4.41
CA PRO A 78 -8.60 -9.59 -3.93
C PRO A 78 -8.31 -9.87 -2.46
N VAL A 79 -9.29 -9.60 -1.61
CA VAL A 79 -9.23 -9.85 -0.17
C VAL A 79 -10.35 -10.78 0.28
N ASP A 80 -10.08 -11.58 1.32
CA ASP A 80 -11.11 -12.41 1.93
C ASP A 80 -11.91 -11.62 2.96
N VAL A 81 -13.05 -11.12 2.54
CA VAL A 81 -13.99 -10.36 3.39
C VAL A 81 -14.67 -11.20 4.47
N LYS A 82 -14.55 -12.53 4.41
CA LYS A 82 -15.12 -13.47 5.40
C LYS A 82 -14.14 -13.84 6.49
N LEU A 83 -12.89 -13.39 6.37
CA LEU A 83 -11.87 -13.67 7.38
C LEU A 83 -12.33 -13.13 8.75
N PRO A 84 -12.31 -13.93 9.82
CA PRO A 84 -12.68 -13.46 11.15
C PRO A 84 -11.71 -12.38 11.63
N MET A 85 -12.19 -11.16 11.74
CA MET A 85 -11.47 -10.01 12.29
C MET A 85 -12.30 -9.38 13.42
N SER A 86 -11.65 -8.65 14.33
CA SER A 86 -12.39 -7.91 15.35
C SER A 86 -13.31 -6.85 14.71
N PRO A 87 -14.45 -6.51 15.33
CA PRO A 87 -15.36 -5.49 14.80
C PRO A 87 -14.65 -4.15 14.52
N THR A 88 -13.73 -3.73 15.38
CA THR A 88 -12.96 -2.51 15.22
C THR A 88 -12.11 -2.54 13.95
N VAL A 89 -11.44 -3.66 13.68
CA VAL A 89 -10.61 -3.84 12.47
C VAL A 89 -11.48 -3.80 11.22
N GLN A 90 -12.63 -4.49 11.23
CA GLN A 90 -13.58 -4.48 10.10
C GLN A 90 -14.15 -3.09 9.81
N MET A 91 -14.45 -2.30 10.85
CA MET A 91 -14.97 -0.93 10.70
C MET A 91 -13.95 0.01 10.07
N THR A 92 -12.67 -0.18 10.35
CA THR A 92 -11.57 0.68 9.87
C THR A 92 -10.89 0.12 8.63
N GLU A 93 -11.29 -1.05 8.14
CA GLU A 93 -10.76 -1.67 6.92
C GLU A 93 -10.94 -0.73 5.73
N PRO A 94 -9.87 -0.40 4.98
CA PRO A 94 -9.96 0.44 3.80
C PRO A 94 -10.49 -0.34 2.57
N PHE A 95 -10.88 0.39 1.54
CA PHE A 95 -10.99 -0.18 0.21
C PHE A 95 -9.59 -0.22 -0.43
N ILE A 96 -9.13 -1.38 -0.88
CA ILE A 96 -7.73 -1.57 -1.28
C ILE A 96 -7.65 -1.75 -2.80
N ARG A 97 -6.86 -0.87 -3.46
CA ARG A 97 -6.60 -0.95 -4.91
C ARG A 97 -5.12 -0.83 -5.22
N GLN A 98 -4.76 -1.35 -6.36
CA GLN A 98 -3.45 -1.15 -6.98
C GLN A 98 -3.57 -0.23 -8.19
N ILE A 99 -2.71 0.81 -8.26
CA ILE A 99 -2.52 1.61 -9.46
C ILE A 99 -1.25 1.16 -10.17
N PHE A 100 -1.33 0.99 -11.48
CA PHE A 100 -0.20 0.67 -12.35
C PHE A 100 0.22 1.92 -13.12
N ILE A 101 1.49 2.31 -12.98
CA ILE A 101 2.05 3.55 -13.51
C ILE A 101 3.21 3.21 -14.42
N GLY A 102 3.07 3.44 -15.71
CA GLY A 102 4.14 3.31 -16.69
C GLY A 102 5.07 4.51 -16.67
N ARG A 103 6.34 4.28 -16.95
CA ARG A 103 7.32 5.37 -17.07
C ARG A 103 7.01 6.28 -18.26
N GLY A 104 7.18 7.57 -18.06
CA GLY A 104 7.13 8.57 -19.12
C GLY A 104 8.37 8.55 -20.01
N ARG A 105 8.30 9.26 -21.16
CA ARG A 105 9.36 9.26 -22.18
C ARG A 105 10.70 9.80 -21.68
N ASP A 106 10.66 10.70 -20.71
CA ASP A 106 11.87 11.34 -20.15
C ASP A 106 12.55 10.52 -19.05
N ILE A 107 11.98 9.38 -18.69
CA ILE A 107 12.50 8.49 -17.65
C ILE A 107 13.21 7.32 -18.31
N MET A 108 14.53 7.23 -18.13
CA MET A 108 15.36 6.23 -18.82
C MET A 108 15.79 5.05 -17.93
N THR A 109 15.70 5.19 -16.60
CA THR A 109 16.16 4.17 -15.65
C THR A 109 15.10 3.88 -14.58
N THR A 110 15.14 2.68 -14.02
CA THR A 110 14.27 2.29 -12.90
C THR A 110 14.49 3.18 -11.67
N ASP A 111 15.73 3.62 -11.40
CA ASP A 111 16.01 4.54 -10.28
C ASP A 111 15.39 5.92 -10.47
N ALA A 112 15.35 6.40 -11.73
CA ALA A 112 14.67 7.65 -12.04
C ALA A 112 13.15 7.50 -11.87
N LEU A 113 12.59 6.34 -12.27
CA LEU A 113 11.18 6.02 -12.05
C LEU A 113 10.86 5.94 -10.54
N GLU A 114 11.69 5.27 -9.72
CA GLU A 114 11.52 5.22 -8.26
C GLU A 114 11.43 6.62 -7.64
N ARG A 115 12.34 7.51 -8.00
CA ARG A 115 12.29 8.91 -7.52
C ARG A 115 11.01 9.62 -7.95
N LYS A 116 10.56 9.39 -9.18
CA LYS A 116 9.34 9.99 -9.70
C LYS A 116 8.10 9.44 -8.99
N LEU A 117 8.03 8.14 -8.75
CA LEU A 117 6.96 7.51 -7.97
C LEU A 117 6.90 8.07 -6.53
N TYR A 118 8.06 8.33 -5.92
CA TYR A 118 8.11 9.01 -4.61
C TYR A 118 7.49 10.41 -4.66
N VAL A 119 7.84 11.22 -5.69
CA VAL A 119 7.28 12.57 -5.87
C VAL A 119 5.76 12.49 -6.06
N ILE A 120 5.29 11.63 -6.97
CA ILE A 120 3.86 11.41 -7.23
C ILE A 120 3.12 11.09 -5.93
N ARG A 121 3.63 10.14 -5.16
CA ARG A 121 3.03 9.75 -3.90
C ARG A 121 2.88 10.91 -2.93
N LYS A 122 3.94 11.71 -2.76
CA LYS A 122 3.92 12.85 -1.84
C LYS A 122 2.99 13.95 -2.33
N THR A 123 3.11 14.33 -3.59
CA THR A 123 2.28 15.38 -4.20
C THR A 123 0.80 15.01 -4.16
N ALA A 124 0.44 13.78 -4.55
CA ALA A 124 -0.94 13.30 -4.51
C ALA A 124 -1.50 13.28 -3.07
N SER A 125 -0.70 12.83 -2.09
CA SER A 125 -1.15 12.81 -0.70
C SER A 125 -1.46 14.20 -0.17
N HIS A 126 -0.65 15.21 -0.48
CA HIS A 126 -0.91 16.60 -0.12
C HIS A 126 -2.15 17.16 -0.85
N ALA A 127 -2.21 16.95 -2.17
CA ALA A 127 -3.33 17.44 -2.97
C ALA A 127 -4.68 16.85 -2.51
N ILE A 128 -4.72 15.56 -2.15
CA ILE A 128 -5.94 14.91 -1.64
C ILE A 128 -6.32 15.46 -0.25
N GLN A 129 -5.35 15.76 0.61
CA GLN A 129 -5.62 16.42 1.90
C GLN A 129 -6.26 17.80 1.68
N ASP A 130 -5.77 18.56 0.69
CA ASP A 130 -6.27 19.90 0.36
C ASP A 130 -7.69 19.89 -0.24
N LEU A 131 -8.16 18.74 -0.76
CA LEU A 131 -9.54 18.60 -1.21
C LEU A 131 -10.57 18.62 -0.05
N HIS A 132 -10.12 18.47 1.19
CA HIS A 132 -10.98 18.46 2.40
C HIS A 132 -12.18 17.49 2.29
N LEU A 133 -11.97 16.34 1.64
CA LEU A 133 -13.01 15.33 1.49
C LEU A 133 -13.44 14.78 2.86
N LYS A 134 -14.74 14.48 3.01
CA LYS A 134 -15.32 13.92 4.24
C LYS A 134 -14.55 12.69 4.74
N HIS A 135 -14.11 11.84 3.82
CA HIS A 135 -13.35 10.61 4.09
C HIS A 135 -11.90 10.65 3.56
N GLY A 136 -11.37 11.83 3.25
CA GLY A 136 -10.04 11.99 2.67
C GLY A 136 -8.90 11.50 3.58
N LYS A 137 -9.11 11.45 4.88
CA LYS A 137 -8.14 10.92 5.85
C LYS A 137 -7.92 9.41 5.74
N GLU A 138 -8.86 8.69 5.12
CA GLU A 138 -8.75 7.25 4.87
C GLU A 138 -7.83 6.93 3.67
N TYR A 139 -7.44 7.95 2.88
CA TYR A 139 -6.48 7.78 1.79
C TYR A 139 -5.07 7.61 2.31
N PHE A 140 -4.44 6.51 1.93
CA PHE A 140 -3.05 6.25 2.27
C PHE A 140 -2.36 5.40 1.19
N VAL A 141 -1.11 5.73 0.89
CA VAL A 141 -0.27 4.95 -0.02
C VAL A 141 0.63 4.03 0.79
N ALA A 142 0.27 2.76 0.88
CA ALA A 142 1.04 1.76 1.61
C ALA A 142 2.42 1.53 0.98
N SER A 143 2.47 1.42 -0.36
CA SER A 143 3.70 1.42 -1.15
C SER A 143 3.45 1.99 -2.53
N MET A 144 4.50 2.50 -3.18
CA MET A 144 4.49 2.89 -4.59
C MET A 144 5.92 2.77 -5.10
N SER A 145 6.21 1.71 -5.88
CA SER A 145 7.55 1.34 -6.29
C SER A 145 7.53 0.57 -7.61
N ALA A 146 8.64 0.60 -8.36
CA ALA A 146 8.87 -0.25 -9.52
C ALA A 146 9.61 -1.56 -9.16
N ARG A 147 9.88 -1.80 -7.86
CA ARG A 147 10.66 -2.95 -7.37
C ARG A 147 9.92 -3.81 -6.38
N THR A 148 9.21 -3.18 -5.44
CA THR A 148 8.59 -3.86 -4.30
C THR A 148 7.14 -3.43 -4.11
N ILE A 149 6.39 -4.27 -3.41
CA ILE A 149 5.03 -3.97 -2.98
C ILE A 149 4.85 -4.40 -1.53
N VAL A 150 4.01 -3.66 -0.79
CA VAL A 150 3.70 -3.94 0.61
C VAL A 150 2.24 -4.36 0.75
N TYR A 151 2.03 -5.56 1.29
CA TYR A 151 0.76 -6.04 1.78
C TYR A 151 0.75 -5.89 3.30
N LYS A 152 -0.14 -5.08 3.85
CA LYS A 152 -0.17 -4.79 5.28
C LYS A 152 -1.56 -4.49 5.80
N GLY A 153 -1.74 -4.63 7.12
CA GLY A 153 -3.02 -4.31 7.76
C GLY A 153 -3.02 -4.58 9.25
N LEU A 154 -4.16 -4.34 9.87
CA LEU A 154 -4.45 -4.75 11.24
C LEU A 154 -4.85 -6.23 11.26
N LEU A 155 -3.89 -7.10 10.96
CA LEU A 155 -4.06 -8.53 10.77
C LEU A 155 -3.08 -9.30 11.67
N LEU A 156 -3.49 -10.44 12.16
CA LEU A 156 -2.55 -11.38 12.79
C LEU A 156 -1.58 -11.93 11.74
N ALA A 157 -0.41 -12.39 12.17
CA ALA A 157 0.61 -12.93 11.28
C ALA A 157 0.08 -14.03 10.34
N ASN A 158 -0.74 -14.92 10.87
CA ASN A 158 -1.36 -16.00 10.10
C ASN A 158 -2.55 -15.54 9.24
N GLN A 159 -3.01 -14.30 9.40
CA GLN A 159 -4.13 -13.74 8.65
C GLN A 159 -3.70 -13.01 7.38
N VAL A 160 -2.47 -12.50 7.29
CA VAL A 160 -2.03 -11.70 6.12
C VAL A 160 -2.17 -12.48 4.83
N GLY A 161 -1.62 -13.70 4.79
CA GLY A 161 -1.74 -14.56 3.61
C GLY A 161 -3.16 -15.05 3.37
N ALA A 162 -3.99 -15.20 4.42
CA ALA A 162 -5.39 -15.58 4.25
C ALA A 162 -6.24 -14.42 3.74
N TYR A 163 -5.96 -13.20 4.20
CA TYR A 163 -6.67 -11.99 3.80
C TYR A 163 -6.33 -11.56 2.36
N TYR A 164 -5.05 -11.46 2.03
CA TYR A 164 -4.59 -11.10 0.70
C TYR A 164 -4.42 -12.33 -0.18
N GLN A 165 -5.41 -12.61 -1.02
CA GLN A 165 -5.42 -13.80 -1.89
C GLN A 165 -4.23 -13.82 -2.87
N ASP A 166 -3.71 -12.66 -3.24
CA ASP A 166 -2.49 -12.54 -4.05
C ASP A 166 -1.29 -13.27 -3.45
N LEU A 167 -1.17 -13.29 -2.11
CA LEU A 167 -0.05 -13.95 -1.42
C LEU A 167 -0.14 -15.48 -1.44
N GLN A 168 -1.31 -16.03 -1.74
CA GLN A 168 -1.52 -17.48 -1.91
C GLN A 168 -1.42 -17.91 -3.38
N ASP A 169 -1.38 -16.96 -4.31
CA ASP A 169 -1.29 -17.28 -5.73
C ASP A 169 0.11 -17.82 -6.08
N PRO A 170 0.23 -18.99 -6.71
CA PRO A 170 1.52 -19.58 -7.07
C PRO A 170 2.35 -18.72 -8.02
N ARG A 171 1.75 -17.74 -8.68
CA ARG A 171 2.44 -16.77 -9.54
C ARG A 171 3.10 -15.65 -8.73
N THR A 172 2.80 -15.53 -7.44
CA THR A 172 3.44 -14.60 -6.52
C THR A 172 4.79 -15.17 -6.09
N VAL A 173 5.82 -14.86 -6.88
CA VAL A 173 7.19 -15.30 -6.63
C VAL A 173 8.04 -14.10 -6.22
N SER A 174 8.81 -14.24 -5.14
CA SER A 174 9.74 -13.21 -4.67
C SER A 174 11.02 -13.85 -4.11
N ALA A 175 12.18 -13.30 -4.46
CA ALA A 175 13.46 -13.69 -3.88
C ALA A 175 13.73 -13.00 -2.52
N LEU A 176 12.89 -12.03 -2.13
CA LEU A 176 12.98 -11.25 -0.89
C LEU A 176 11.62 -11.15 -0.26
N ALA A 177 11.54 -11.38 1.05
CA ALA A 177 10.41 -11.02 1.86
C ALA A 177 10.90 -10.31 3.14
N LEU A 178 10.38 -9.11 3.41
CA LEU A 178 10.55 -8.43 4.68
C LEU A 178 9.22 -8.50 5.44
N VAL A 179 9.20 -9.32 6.48
CA VAL A 179 8.00 -9.61 7.27
C VAL A 179 8.08 -8.90 8.62
N HIS A 180 7.00 -8.27 9.05
CA HIS A 180 6.90 -7.67 10.36
C HIS A 180 5.58 -8.03 11.03
N GLN A 181 5.61 -8.48 12.29
CA GLN A 181 4.46 -9.06 12.98
C GLN A 181 3.99 -8.26 14.19
N ARG A 182 4.65 -7.15 14.54
CA ARG A 182 4.33 -6.42 15.77
C ARG A 182 3.96 -4.97 15.52
N PHE A 183 2.88 -4.52 16.16
CA PHE A 183 2.53 -3.11 16.23
C PHE A 183 3.32 -2.40 17.34
N SER A 184 3.54 -1.08 17.20
CA SER A 184 4.12 -0.29 18.28
C SER A 184 3.18 -0.24 19.47
N THR A 185 3.72 -0.44 20.69
CA THR A 185 2.95 -0.42 21.94
C THR A 185 2.44 0.97 22.33
N ASN A 186 2.95 2.03 21.69
CA ASN A 186 2.73 3.43 22.08
C ASN A 186 1.80 4.21 21.14
N THR A 187 1.25 3.60 20.09
CA THR A 187 0.36 4.26 19.13
C THR A 187 -0.94 3.47 18.97
N PHE A 188 -2.06 4.18 18.78
CA PHE A 188 -3.31 3.52 18.42
C PHE A 188 -3.15 2.76 17.10
N PRO A 189 -3.57 1.50 17.05
CA PRO A 189 -3.45 0.70 15.84
C PRO A 189 -4.33 1.28 14.73
N ALA A 190 -3.73 1.42 13.54
CA ALA A 190 -4.42 1.82 12.32
C ALA A 190 -3.80 1.09 11.12
N TRP A 191 -4.62 0.84 10.09
CA TRP A 191 -4.18 0.10 8.89
C TRP A 191 -2.96 0.72 8.23
N GLU A 192 -2.91 2.05 8.17
CA GLU A 192 -1.81 2.81 7.57
C GLU A 192 -0.53 2.78 8.40
N LEU A 193 -0.65 2.59 9.71
CA LEU A 193 0.49 2.59 10.63
C LEU A 193 1.14 1.21 10.79
N ALA A 194 0.57 0.16 10.21
CA ALA A 194 1.20 -1.16 10.15
C ALA A 194 2.58 -1.09 9.48
N HIS A 195 3.59 -1.76 10.05
CA HIS A 195 4.92 -1.92 9.44
C HIS A 195 4.90 -3.04 8.38
N PRO A 196 5.86 -3.11 7.43
CA PRO A 196 6.99 -2.20 7.23
C PRO A 196 6.59 -0.90 6.55
N TYR A 197 7.39 0.14 6.79
CA TYR A 197 7.37 1.34 5.98
C TYR A 197 8.40 1.17 4.85
N ARG A 198 7.98 0.75 3.70
CA ARG A 198 8.76 0.62 2.45
C ARG A 198 10.18 0.02 2.55
N MET A 199 11.02 0.46 3.48
CA MET A 199 12.41 0.03 3.63
C MET A 199 12.79 -0.19 5.09
N ILE A 200 11.87 0.01 6.04
CA ILE A 200 12.16 -0.05 7.47
C ILE A 200 11.14 -0.95 8.15
N ALA A 201 11.63 -1.97 8.81
CA ALA A 201 10.89 -2.75 9.79
C ALA A 201 11.75 -2.88 11.05
N HIS A 202 11.21 -2.57 12.21
CA HIS A 202 11.92 -2.71 13.47
C HIS A 202 10.96 -2.99 14.63
N ASN A 203 11.44 -3.74 15.61
CA ASN A 203 10.74 -3.98 16.88
C ASN A 203 11.22 -3.02 17.99
N GLY A 204 12.08 -2.06 17.66
CA GLY A 204 12.71 -1.19 18.63
C GLY A 204 11.83 -0.02 19.05
N GLU A 205 11.93 0.37 20.29
CA GLU A 205 11.49 1.67 20.75
C GLU A 205 12.51 2.72 20.26
N ILE A 206 12.19 3.43 19.17
CA ILE A 206 13.05 4.49 18.64
C ILE A 206 12.78 5.84 19.32
N ASN A 207 11.70 5.96 20.05
CA ASN A 207 11.17 7.19 20.63
C ASN A 207 11.74 7.53 22.01
N ARG A 208 12.91 7.02 22.35
CA ARG A 208 13.46 7.16 23.70
C ARG A 208 14.39 8.34 23.93
N SER A 209 14.81 9.02 22.89
CA SER A 209 15.97 9.92 23.01
C SER A 209 15.68 11.38 23.34
N GLU A 210 14.44 11.83 23.32
CA GLU A 210 14.14 13.25 23.53
C GLU A 210 13.75 13.63 24.96
N GLU A 211 13.45 12.66 25.82
CA GLU A 211 13.09 12.95 27.21
C GLU A 211 14.30 13.21 28.14
N HIS A 212 15.53 13.09 27.66
CA HIS A 212 16.74 13.20 28.48
C HIS A 212 17.70 14.35 28.07
N THR A 213 17.25 15.27 27.25
CA THR A 213 18.02 16.51 26.94
C THR A 213 17.33 17.71 27.53
N SER A 214 17.20 17.73 28.85
CA SER A 214 16.94 18.92 29.66
C SER A 214 17.97 19.03 30.75
#